data_7b33ac9db18a88f458016967d7c79f43
#
_entry.id   7b33ac9db18a88f458016967d7c79f43
#
_cell.length_a   1.000
_cell.length_b   1.000
_cell.length_c   1.000
_cell.angle_alpha   90.00
_cell.angle_beta   90.00
_cell.angle_gamma   90.00
#
_symmetry.space_group_name_H-M   'P 1'
#
loop_
_entity.id
_entity.type
_entity.pdbx_description
1 polymer ?
#
loop_
_entity_poly.entity_id
_entity_poly.type
_entity_poly.pdbx_seq_one_letter_code
_entity_poly.pdbx_strand_id
1 'polypeptide(L)'
;RGRVMFPIHNLSGRIIAFGGRILKKDDKAAKYVNSPESDIYFKSKSLYGIFFAKKAIVQKDNCYLVEGYTDVISLHQSGIENVVASSGTSLTVEQIRLIGRYTKNITVLYDGDAAGIKASLRGIDLILEEGLNVKVALFPDGDDPDSYSRKHGGGATATFIQENAKDFIVFKTNLLLSEVANDPIRKAGLIRDIVETISKIPDPITRSVYIKQSS
;
A
#
# COMPACT_ATOMS: atom_id res chain seq x y z
N ARG A 1 22.99 12.43 -13.39
CA ARG A 1 23.60 13.27 -12.33
C ARG A 1 22.51 14.06 -11.64
N GLY A 2 22.73 14.51 -10.38
CA GLY A 2 21.78 15.34 -9.63
C GLY A 2 20.55 14.58 -9.09
N ARG A 3 20.71 13.35 -8.64
CA ARG A 3 19.68 12.53 -8.01
C ARG A 3 20.11 12.02 -6.64
N VAL A 4 19.18 11.93 -5.71
CA VAL A 4 19.32 11.10 -4.51
C VAL A 4 19.13 9.65 -4.92
N MET A 5 20.01 8.78 -4.48
CA MET A 5 19.99 7.35 -4.83
C MET A 5 19.50 6.53 -3.65
N PHE A 6 18.54 5.66 -3.92
CA PHE A 6 17.92 4.74 -2.95
C PHE A 6 18.37 3.32 -3.29
N PRO A 7 19.24 2.69 -2.49
CA PRO A 7 19.63 1.31 -2.73
C PRO A 7 18.46 0.35 -2.44
N ILE A 8 18.21 -0.54 -3.39
CA ILE A 8 17.19 -1.58 -3.27
C ILE A 8 17.88 -2.87 -2.86
N HIS A 9 17.44 -3.45 -1.73
CA HIS A 9 18.04 -4.64 -1.14
C HIS A 9 17.18 -5.89 -1.41
N ASN A 10 17.84 -7.01 -1.62
CA ASN A 10 17.17 -8.32 -1.57
C ASN A 10 16.97 -8.76 -0.10
N LEU A 11 16.34 -9.93 0.10
CA LEU A 11 16.05 -10.47 1.44
C LEU A 11 17.28 -10.77 2.30
N SER A 12 18.48 -10.92 1.70
CA SER A 12 19.74 -11.13 2.41
C SER A 12 20.50 -9.82 2.70
N GLY A 13 19.97 -8.66 2.30
CA GLY A 13 20.58 -7.36 2.53
C GLY A 13 21.61 -6.94 1.49
N ARG A 14 21.75 -7.68 0.38
CA ARG A 14 22.60 -7.27 -0.74
C ARG A 14 21.88 -6.26 -1.61
N ILE A 15 22.58 -5.21 -2.04
CA ILE A 15 22.05 -4.23 -2.99
C ILE A 15 21.96 -4.89 -4.35
N ILE A 16 20.76 -4.85 -4.97
CA ILE A 16 20.46 -5.45 -6.27
C ILE A 16 20.07 -4.42 -7.32
N ALA A 17 19.70 -3.21 -6.90
CA ALA A 17 19.29 -2.13 -7.80
C ALA A 17 19.31 -0.78 -7.06
N PHE A 18 18.99 0.28 -7.79
CA PHE A 18 18.86 1.63 -7.27
C PHE A 18 17.61 2.32 -7.82
N GLY A 19 16.92 3.07 -6.95
CA GLY A 19 16.00 4.13 -7.33
C GLY A 19 16.74 5.48 -7.32
N GLY A 20 16.29 6.44 -8.12
CA GLY A 20 16.89 7.77 -8.14
C GLY A 20 15.86 8.87 -8.25
N ARG A 21 15.75 9.78 -7.25
CA ARG A 21 14.87 10.95 -7.26
C ARG A 21 15.66 12.19 -7.64
N ILE A 22 15.16 12.96 -8.62
CA ILE A 22 15.80 14.22 -9.04
C ILE A 22 15.80 15.24 -7.90
N LEU A 23 16.93 15.94 -7.70
CA LEU A 23 17.08 16.97 -6.67
C LEU A 23 16.50 18.32 -7.10
N LYS A 24 16.61 18.65 -8.39
CA LYS A 24 16.09 19.89 -8.94
C LYS A 24 14.85 19.62 -9.74
N LYS A 25 13.84 20.47 -9.63
CA LYS A 25 12.65 20.38 -10.48
C LYS A 25 13.10 20.63 -11.93
N ASP A 26 12.86 19.65 -12.79
CA ASP A 26 13.10 19.69 -14.21
C ASP A 26 11.90 19.06 -14.91
N ASP A 27 11.11 19.88 -15.58
CA ASP A 27 9.86 19.47 -16.20
C ASP A 27 10.07 18.50 -17.38
N LYS A 28 11.34 18.37 -17.87
CA LYS A 28 11.73 17.45 -18.95
C LYS A 28 12.26 16.11 -18.44
N ALA A 29 12.56 15.99 -17.13
CA ALA A 29 13.16 14.80 -16.57
C ALA A 29 12.18 14.07 -15.64
N ALA A 30 12.12 12.73 -15.74
CA ALA A 30 11.32 11.93 -14.83
C ALA A 30 11.69 12.17 -13.35
N LYS A 31 10.70 12.43 -12.49
CA LYS A 31 10.89 12.67 -11.06
C LYS A 31 11.63 11.51 -10.41
N TYR A 32 11.25 10.28 -10.76
CA TYR A 32 11.91 9.05 -10.32
C TYR A 32 12.39 8.22 -11.50
N VAL A 33 13.52 7.57 -11.34
CA VAL A 33 14.09 6.61 -12.28
C VAL A 33 14.56 5.40 -11.50
N ASN A 34 14.22 4.21 -11.93
CA ASN A 34 14.68 2.96 -11.34
C ASN A 34 15.68 2.28 -12.25
N SER A 35 16.59 1.47 -11.68
CA SER A 35 17.43 0.55 -12.46
C SER A 35 16.55 -0.27 -13.43
N PRO A 36 17.04 -0.57 -14.63
CA PRO A 36 16.39 -1.54 -15.50
C PRO A 36 16.36 -2.92 -14.82
N GLU A 37 15.48 -3.79 -15.28
CA GLU A 37 15.48 -5.19 -14.86
C GLU A 37 16.76 -5.89 -15.26
N SER A 38 17.19 -6.86 -14.47
CA SER A 38 18.41 -7.64 -14.70
C SER A 38 18.24 -9.04 -14.08
N ASP A 39 19.23 -9.92 -14.28
CA ASP A 39 19.21 -11.28 -13.72
C ASP A 39 19.03 -11.33 -12.19
N ILE A 40 19.37 -10.25 -11.48
CA ILE A 40 19.29 -10.15 -10.03
C ILE A 40 18.17 -9.21 -9.55
N TYR A 41 17.56 -8.43 -10.41
CA TYR A 41 16.54 -7.45 -10.06
C TYR A 41 15.33 -7.49 -10.98
N PHE A 42 14.18 -7.85 -10.41
CA PHE A 42 12.87 -7.79 -11.03
C PHE A 42 11.96 -6.89 -10.20
N LYS A 43 11.49 -5.78 -10.77
CA LYS A 43 10.61 -4.83 -10.07
C LYS A 43 9.38 -5.51 -9.51
N SER A 44 8.77 -6.38 -10.30
CA SER A 44 7.57 -7.13 -9.94
C SER A 44 7.77 -8.09 -8.77
N LYS A 45 9.00 -8.42 -8.40
CA LYS A 45 9.33 -9.36 -7.32
C LYS A 45 10.07 -8.71 -6.14
N SER A 46 10.24 -7.39 -6.20
CA SER A 46 11.03 -6.64 -5.22
C SER A 46 10.14 -5.64 -4.48
N LEU A 47 10.36 -5.51 -3.17
CA LEU A 47 9.75 -4.47 -2.33
C LEU A 47 10.86 -3.65 -1.69
N TYR A 48 10.78 -2.33 -1.80
CA TYR A 48 11.72 -1.46 -1.11
C TYR A 48 11.50 -1.52 0.40
N GLY A 49 12.58 -1.57 1.15
CA GLY A 49 12.53 -1.64 2.61
C GLY A 49 12.37 -3.04 3.20
N ILE A 50 11.99 -4.07 2.44
CA ILE A 50 11.63 -5.41 2.95
C ILE A 50 12.74 -6.05 3.80
N PHE A 51 14.00 -5.86 3.46
CA PHE A 51 15.12 -6.39 4.24
C PHE A 51 15.12 -5.86 5.68
N PHE A 52 14.89 -4.55 5.83
CA PHE A 52 14.85 -3.89 7.13
C PHE A 52 13.53 -4.15 7.86
N ALA A 53 12.42 -4.18 7.13
CA ALA A 53 11.07 -4.28 7.68
C ALA A 53 10.68 -5.69 8.16
N LYS A 54 11.22 -6.77 7.56
CA LYS A 54 10.77 -8.15 7.75
C LYS A 54 10.67 -8.59 9.22
N LYS A 55 11.61 -8.16 10.07
CA LYS A 55 11.59 -8.49 11.51
C LYS A 55 10.44 -7.77 12.23
N ALA A 56 10.27 -6.48 11.96
CA ALA A 56 9.19 -5.69 12.53
C ALA A 56 7.81 -6.14 12.03
N ILE A 57 7.71 -6.55 10.75
CA ILE A 57 6.46 -7.13 10.18
C ILE A 57 6.03 -8.36 10.98
N VAL A 58 6.96 -9.30 11.23
CA VAL A 58 6.66 -10.50 12.03
C VAL A 58 6.28 -10.15 13.47
N GLN A 59 7.02 -9.24 14.11
CA GLN A 59 6.76 -8.84 15.49
C GLN A 59 5.41 -8.15 15.69
N LYS A 60 5.01 -7.31 14.72
CA LYS A 60 3.74 -6.56 14.77
C LYS A 60 2.58 -7.28 14.09
N ASP A 61 2.87 -8.44 13.46
CA ASP A 61 1.92 -9.19 12.63
C ASP A 61 1.14 -8.29 11.66
N ASN A 62 1.82 -7.28 11.10
CA ASN A 62 1.25 -6.35 10.13
C ASN A 62 2.33 -5.72 9.25
N CYS A 63 2.04 -5.54 7.97
CA CYS A 63 2.89 -4.84 7.02
C CYS A 63 2.20 -3.55 6.55
N TYR A 64 2.84 -2.41 6.72
CA TYR A 64 2.43 -1.18 6.07
C TYR A 64 2.96 -1.15 4.64
N LEU A 65 2.07 -0.93 3.68
CA LEU A 65 2.39 -0.81 2.26
C LEU A 65 2.17 0.63 1.81
N VAL A 66 3.21 1.25 1.29
CA VAL A 66 3.23 2.61 0.74
C VAL A 66 3.68 2.61 -0.73
N GLU A 67 3.62 3.77 -1.40
CA GLU A 67 3.99 3.87 -2.80
C GLU A 67 5.48 4.16 -3.01
N GLY A 68 6.07 5.04 -2.21
CA GLY A 68 7.37 5.66 -2.49
C GLY A 68 8.50 5.30 -1.54
N TYR A 69 9.72 5.59 -2.00
CA TYR A 69 10.96 5.44 -1.22
C TYR A 69 10.99 6.35 0.01
N THR A 70 10.54 7.59 -0.18
CA THR A 70 10.53 8.61 0.88
C THR A 70 9.59 8.24 2.00
N ASP A 71 8.42 7.68 1.69
CA ASP A 71 7.44 7.26 2.68
C ASP A 71 8.02 6.17 3.60
N VAL A 72 8.67 5.15 3.00
CA VAL A 72 9.36 4.10 3.76
C VAL A 72 10.42 4.69 4.68
N ILE A 73 11.25 5.60 4.17
CA ILE A 73 12.35 6.18 4.96
C ILE A 73 11.80 7.02 6.12
N SER A 74 10.83 7.89 5.87
CA SER A 74 10.27 8.77 6.90
C SER A 74 9.52 8.00 7.97
N LEU A 75 8.71 7.01 7.59
CA LEU A 75 8.02 6.14 8.54
C LEU A 75 9.03 5.34 9.37
N HIS A 76 10.04 4.75 8.74
CA HIS A 76 11.07 3.99 9.43
C HIS A 76 11.87 4.86 10.42
N GLN A 77 12.28 6.07 10.02
CA GLN A 77 12.95 7.04 10.90
C GLN A 77 12.07 7.45 12.09
N SER A 78 10.76 7.42 11.92
CA SER A 78 9.77 7.73 12.95
C SER A 78 9.44 6.53 13.85
N GLY A 79 10.14 5.39 13.72
CA GLY A 79 9.92 4.18 14.53
C GLY A 79 8.83 3.24 13.99
N ILE A 80 8.25 3.55 12.80
CA ILE A 80 7.30 2.67 12.11
C ILE A 80 8.09 1.80 11.12
N GLU A 81 8.71 0.74 11.64
CA GLU A 81 9.71 -0.04 10.90
C GLU A 81 9.10 -1.13 9.99
N ASN A 82 7.84 -1.53 10.22
CA ASN A 82 7.15 -2.57 9.46
C ASN A 82 6.56 -2.04 8.13
N VAL A 83 7.30 -1.23 7.41
CA VAL A 83 6.86 -0.52 6.19
C VAL A 83 7.68 -0.91 4.97
N VAL A 84 6.99 -1.12 3.83
CA VAL A 84 7.59 -1.43 2.53
C VAL A 84 6.91 -0.64 1.42
N ALA A 85 7.58 -0.49 0.27
CA ALA A 85 6.98 0.14 -0.91
C ALA A 85 7.10 -0.71 -2.17
N SER A 86 6.07 -0.61 -3.05
CA SER A 86 6.10 -1.17 -4.41
C SER A 86 7.03 -0.40 -5.36
N SER A 87 7.35 0.86 -5.02
CA SER A 87 8.39 1.70 -5.62
C SER A 87 8.26 1.93 -7.13
N GLY A 88 7.13 2.52 -7.54
CA GLY A 88 6.91 2.99 -8.92
C GLY A 88 6.44 1.90 -9.89
N THR A 89 5.85 0.83 -9.36
CA THR A 89 5.07 -0.16 -10.12
C THR A 89 3.72 -0.37 -9.45
N SER A 90 2.72 -0.75 -10.24
CA SER A 90 1.49 -1.30 -9.64
C SER A 90 1.83 -2.52 -8.80
N LEU A 91 1.14 -2.69 -7.67
CA LEU A 91 1.32 -3.85 -6.80
C LEU A 91 1.12 -5.15 -7.59
N THR A 92 2.01 -6.12 -7.39
CA THR A 92 1.98 -7.42 -8.08
C THR A 92 1.70 -8.56 -7.12
N VAL A 93 1.25 -9.68 -7.70
CA VAL A 93 1.01 -10.93 -6.95
C VAL A 93 2.28 -11.42 -6.26
N GLU A 94 3.44 -11.31 -6.92
CA GLU A 94 4.72 -11.73 -6.35
C GLU A 94 5.14 -10.87 -5.15
N GLN A 95 4.88 -9.57 -5.21
CA GLN A 95 5.13 -8.66 -4.08
C GLN A 95 4.20 -8.98 -2.91
N ILE A 96 2.92 -9.26 -3.18
CA ILE A 96 1.95 -9.67 -2.15
C ILE A 96 2.36 -10.99 -1.51
N ARG A 97 2.73 -11.98 -2.31
CA ARG A 97 3.25 -13.28 -1.81
C ARG A 97 4.52 -13.11 -1.01
N LEU A 98 5.35 -12.13 -1.35
CA LEU A 98 6.56 -11.83 -0.58
C LEU A 98 6.21 -11.32 0.83
N ILE A 99 5.23 -10.42 0.96
CA ILE A 99 4.72 -9.97 2.27
C ILE A 99 4.07 -11.15 3.02
N GLY A 100 3.27 -11.96 2.32
CA GLY A 100 2.55 -13.12 2.85
C GLY A 100 3.42 -14.19 3.52
N ARG A 101 4.76 -14.15 3.30
CA ARG A 101 5.73 -14.98 4.03
C ARG A 101 5.92 -14.55 5.48
N TYR A 102 5.60 -13.31 5.81
CA TYR A 102 5.89 -12.70 7.12
C TYR A 102 4.64 -12.39 7.92
N THR A 103 3.53 -12.05 7.26
CA THR A 103 2.24 -11.76 7.91
C THR A 103 1.08 -11.98 6.94
N LYS A 104 -0.11 -12.22 7.49
CA LYS A 104 -1.37 -12.23 6.73
C LYS A 104 -2.06 -10.87 6.70
N ASN A 105 -1.55 -9.87 7.40
CA ASN A 105 -2.19 -8.59 7.59
C ASN A 105 -1.41 -7.49 6.87
N ILE A 106 -2.06 -6.79 5.94
CA ILE A 106 -1.52 -5.64 5.22
C ILE A 106 -2.38 -4.42 5.54
N THR A 107 -1.75 -3.30 5.85
CA THR A 107 -2.41 -2.00 5.90
C THR A 107 -1.81 -1.13 4.80
N VAL A 108 -2.62 -0.79 3.81
CA VAL A 108 -2.21 0.11 2.71
C VAL A 108 -2.40 1.55 3.17
N LEU A 109 -1.36 2.33 3.03
CA LEU A 109 -1.34 3.75 3.40
C LEU A 109 -1.36 4.59 2.13
N TYR A 110 -2.44 5.34 1.92
CA TYR A 110 -2.63 6.18 0.74
C TYR A 110 -2.53 7.65 1.07
N ASP A 111 -2.04 8.39 0.08
CA ASP A 111 -2.11 9.85 0.04
C ASP A 111 -3.57 10.31 0.03
N GLY A 112 -3.85 11.51 0.54
CA GLY A 112 -5.20 12.09 0.59
C GLY A 112 -5.86 12.37 -0.76
N ASP A 113 -5.31 11.89 -1.87
CA ASP A 113 -5.83 12.11 -3.22
C ASP A 113 -6.86 11.05 -3.62
N ALA A 114 -8.14 11.47 -3.69
CA ALA A 114 -9.26 10.60 -4.07
C ALA A 114 -9.12 9.99 -5.48
N ALA A 115 -8.42 10.64 -6.41
CA ALA A 115 -8.21 10.11 -7.76
C ALA A 115 -7.23 8.93 -7.77
N GLY A 116 -6.17 9.00 -6.94
CA GLY A 116 -5.20 7.93 -6.75
C GLY A 116 -5.81 6.69 -6.12
N ILE A 117 -6.77 6.87 -5.20
CA ILE A 117 -7.43 5.77 -4.49
C ILE A 117 -8.13 4.81 -5.45
N LYS A 118 -8.90 5.32 -6.41
CA LYS A 118 -9.62 4.46 -7.38
C LYS A 118 -8.69 3.61 -8.24
N ALA A 119 -7.56 4.19 -8.67
CA ALA A 119 -6.55 3.44 -9.43
C ALA A 119 -5.94 2.31 -8.60
N SER A 120 -5.88 2.50 -7.29
CA SER A 120 -5.27 1.58 -6.33
C SER A 120 -6.18 0.44 -5.89
N LEU A 121 -7.50 0.55 -6.06
CA LEU A 121 -8.47 -0.50 -5.65
C LEU A 121 -8.15 -1.87 -6.28
N ARG A 122 -7.64 -1.90 -7.52
CA ARG A 122 -7.20 -3.14 -8.16
C ARG A 122 -6.07 -3.85 -7.44
N GLY A 123 -5.12 -3.08 -6.87
CA GLY A 123 -4.02 -3.65 -6.10
C GLY A 123 -4.51 -4.34 -4.83
N ILE A 124 -5.57 -3.79 -4.23
CA ILE A 124 -6.16 -4.36 -3.00
C ILE A 124 -6.94 -5.63 -3.32
N ASP A 125 -7.66 -5.69 -4.44
CA ASP A 125 -8.33 -6.90 -4.87
C ASP A 125 -7.34 -8.08 -4.99
N LEU A 126 -6.13 -7.84 -5.52
CA LEU A 126 -5.07 -8.85 -5.58
C LEU A 126 -4.61 -9.34 -4.20
N ILE A 127 -4.61 -8.46 -3.19
CA ILE A 127 -4.26 -8.84 -1.81
C ILE A 127 -5.30 -9.82 -1.26
N LEU A 128 -6.58 -9.54 -1.48
CA LEU A 128 -7.69 -10.42 -1.07
C LEU A 128 -7.65 -11.76 -1.80
N GLU A 129 -7.38 -11.77 -3.11
CA GLU A 129 -7.24 -12.98 -3.94
C GLU A 129 -6.12 -13.91 -3.43
N GLU A 130 -5.03 -13.35 -2.90
CA GLU A 130 -3.94 -14.11 -2.29
C GLU A 130 -4.24 -14.53 -0.83
N GLY A 131 -5.45 -14.29 -0.34
CA GLY A 131 -5.92 -14.72 0.99
C GLY A 131 -5.28 -13.95 2.15
N LEU A 132 -4.91 -12.69 1.94
CA LEU A 132 -4.42 -11.80 2.98
C LEU A 132 -5.51 -10.82 3.42
N ASN A 133 -5.45 -10.42 4.68
CA ASN A 133 -6.32 -9.39 5.23
C ASN A 133 -5.79 -8.01 4.85
N VAL A 134 -6.69 -7.11 4.46
CA VAL A 134 -6.28 -5.77 4.06
C VAL A 134 -7.10 -4.69 4.76
N LYS A 135 -6.38 -3.74 5.34
CA LYS A 135 -6.91 -2.47 5.82
C LYS A 135 -6.38 -1.32 4.98
N VAL A 136 -7.09 -0.22 5.00
CA VAL A 136 -6.70 1.02 4.30
C VAL A 136 -6.74 2.17 5.28
N ALA A 137 -5.68 2.95 5.34
CA ALA A 137 -5.65 4.25 6.00
C ALA A 137 -5.36 5.33 4.96
N LEU A 138 -6.21 6.36 4.95
CA LEU A 138 -6.10 7.50 4.07
C LEU A 138 -5.57 8.68 4.87
N PHE A 139 -4.48 9.28 4.42
CA PHE A 139 -3.95 10.50 5.04
C PHE A 139 -4.83 11.71 4.69
N PRO A 140 -4.79 12.78 5.49
CA PRO A 140 -5.55 13.99 5.21
C PRO A 140 -5.15 14.63 3.87
N ASP A 141 -6.08 15.40 3.27
CA ASP A 141 -5.85 16.11 2.02
C ASP A 141 -4.53 16.94 2.05
N GLY A 142 -3.72 16.71 1.02
CA GLY A 142 -2.41 17.37 0.86
C GLY A 142 -1.27 16.73 1.65
N ASP A 143 -1.51 15.66 2.38
CA ASP A 143 -0.47 14.89 3.05
C ASP A 143 -0.31 13.49 2.44
N ASP A 144 0.95 13.08 2.34
CA ASP A 144 1.39 11.71 2.14
C ASP A 144 2.02 11.17 3.45
N PRO A 145 2.33 9.87 3.55
CA PRO A 145 2.96 9.31 4.75
C PRO A 145 4.26 10.01 5.14
N ASP A 146 5.08 10.47 4.17
CA ASP A 146 6.33 11.21 4.39
C ASP A 146 6.06 12.58 5.03
N SER A 147 5.19 13.39 4.41
CA SER A 147 4.89 14.75 4.88
C SER A 147 4.19 14.75 6.24
N TYR A 148 3.23 13.85 6.43
CA TYR A 148 2.50 13.72 7.69
C TYR A 148 3.43 13.32 8.85
N SER A 149 4.28 12.31 8.62
CA SER A 149 5.23 11.84 9.63
C SER A 149 6.24 12.92 10.03
N ARG A 150 6.70 13.71 9.06
CA ARG A 150 7.61 14.86 9.34
C ARG A 150 6.93 16.00 10.09
N LYS A 151 5.64 16.25 9.83
CA LYS A 151 4.88 17.32 10.52
C LYS A 151 4.52 16.94 11.96
N HIS A 152 4.12 15.70 12.19
CA HIS A 152 3.47 15.28 13.45
C HIS A 152 4.34 14.35 14.30
N GLY A 153 5.42 13.78 13.73
CA GLY A 153 6.28 12.81 14.40
C GLY A 153 5.68 11.40 14.44
N GLY A 154 6.54 10.42 14.79
CA GLY A 154 6.20 9.00 14.67
C GLY A 154 5.07 8.53 15.58
N GLY A 155 5.01 9.01 16.81
CA GLY A 155 3.94 8.64 17.75
C GLY A 155 2.56 9.05 17.25
N ALA A 156 2.40 10.31 16.85
CA ALA A 156 1.15 10.82 16.29
C ALA A 156 0.77 10.11 14.98
N THR A 157 1.76 9.83 14.13
CA THR A 157 1.55 9.08 12.88
C THR A 157 1.09 7.66 13.14
N ALA A 158 1.68 6.96 14.10
CA ALA A 158 1.27 5.61 14.46
C ALA A 158 -0.17 5.59 15.03
N THR A 159 -0.50 6.53 15.90
CA THR A 159 -1.85 6.70 16.44
C THR A 159 -2.85 6.99 15.33
N PHE A 160 -2.52 7.93 14.43
CA PHE A 160 -3.37 8.26 13.28
C PHE A 160 -3.67 7.02 12.43
N ILE A 161 -2.65 6.23 12.07
CA ILE A 161 -2.83 5.02 11.27
C ILE A 161 -3.74 4.03 12.00
N GLN A 162 -3.53 3.80 13.30
CA GLN A 162 -4.34 2.85 14.09
C GLN A 162 -5.82 3.26 14.16
N GLU A 163 -6.11 4.54 14.35
CA GLU A 163 -7.46 5.07 14.47
C GLU A 163 -8.20 5.14 13.12
N ASN A 164 -7.47 5.34 12.03
CA ASN A 164 -8.04 5.57 10.71
C ASN A 164 -7.95 4.37 9.76
N ALA A 165 -7.23 3.30 10.13
CA ALA A 165 -7.17 2.08 9.32
C ALA A 165 -8.51 1.34 9.37
N LYS A 166 -9.22 1.35 8.25
CA LYS A 166 -10.51 0.68 8.06
C LYS A 166 -10.33 -0.61 7.28
N ASP A 167 -11.15 -1.61 7.58
CA ASP A 167 -11.27 -2.77 6.72
C ASP A 167 -11.58 -2.34 5.29
N PHE A 168 -10.99 -3.06 4.31
CA PHE A 168 -11.10 -2.64 2.91
C PHE A 168 -12.53 -2.66 2.37
N ILE A 169 -13.32 -3.67 2.73
CA ILE A 169 -14.72 -3.75 2.26
C ILE A 169 -15.51 -2.56 2.80
N VAL A 170 -15.33 -2.22 4.09
CA VAL A 170 -15.95 -1.04 4.71
C VAL A 170 -15.45 0.25 4.05
N PHE A 171 -14.16 0.35 3.78
CA PHE A 171 -13.57 1.50 3.10
C PHE A 171 -14.14 1.68 1.68
N LYS A 172 -14.14 0.61 0.87
CA LYS A 172 -14.67 0.60 -0.51
C LYS A 172 -16.15 0.95 -0.52
N THR A 173 -16.92 0.38 0.40
CA THR A 173 -18.36 0.67 0.54
C THR A 173 -18.59 2.15 0.82
N ASN A 174 -17.91 2.73 1.79
CA ASN A 174 -18.06 4.15 2.15
C ASN A 174 -17.64 5.08 1.00
N LEU A 175 -16.53 4.76 0.33
CA LEU A 175 -16.05 5.54 -0.82
C LEU A 175 -17.09 5.57 -1.94
N LEU A 176 -17.63 4.42 -2.32
CA LEU A 176 -18.58 4.31 -3.42
C LEU A 176 -19.97 4.84 -3.05
N LEU A 177 -20.41 4.70 -1.79
CA LEU A 177 -21.66 5.28 -1.30
C LEU A 177 -21.66 6.81 -1.40
N SER A 178 -20.53 7.46 -1.14
CA SER A 178 -20.44 8.92 -1.25
C SER A 178 -20.66 9.44 -2.68
N GLU A 179 -20.45 8.61 -3.69
CA GLU A 179 -20.58 8.97 -5.12
C GLU A 179 -21.96 8.66 -5.71
N VAL A 180 -22.74 7.79 -5.07
CA VAL A 180 -23.95 7.21 -5.69
C VAL A 180 -25.19 8.03 -5.41
N ALA A 181 -25.16 8.98 -4.45
CA ALA A 181 -26.32 9.77 -4.06
C ALA A 181 -27.60 8.89 -3.97
N ASN A 182 -28.70 9.33 -4.57
CA ASN A 182 -30.00 8.60 -4.55
C ASN A 182 -30.32 7.84 -5.87
N ASP A 183 -29.32 7.52 -6.69
CA ASP A 183 -29.52 6.82 -7.97
C ASP A 183 -29.58 5.29 -7.76
N PRO A 184 -30.74 4.63 -7.99
CA PRO A 184 -30.89 3.19 -7.79
C PRO A 184 -30.01 2.33 -8.71
N ILE A 185 -29.74 2.80 -9.94
CA ILE A 185 -28.93 2.07 -10.92
C ILE A 185 -27.47 2.06 -10.46
N ARG A 186 -26.98 3.20 -10.01
CA ARG A 186 -25.62 3.32 -9.46
C ARG A 186 -25.47 2.52 -8.16
N LYS A 187 -26.51 2.49 -7.30
CA LYS A 187 -26.52 1.63 -6.10
C LYS A 187 -26.41 0.15 -6.46
N ALA A 188 -27.13 -0.31 -7.47
CA ALA A 188 -27.02 -1.69 -7.94
C ALA A 188 -25.61 -2.03 -8.48
N GLY A 189 -24.98 -1.08 -9.19
CA GLY A 189 -23.59 -1.19 -9.63
C GLY A 189 -22.62 -1.33 -8.45
N LEU A 190 -22.75 -0.46 -7.43
CA LEU A 190 -21.97 -0.51 -6.21
C LEU A 190 -22.07 -1.87 -5.49
N ILE A 191 -23.29 -2.36 -5.29
CA ILE A 191 -23.51 -3.67 -4.65
C ILE A 191 -22.81 -4.76 -5.43
N ARG A 192 -22.89 -4.74 -6.77
CA ARG A 192 -22.20 -5.71 -7.62
C ARG A 192 -20.69 -5.65 -7.43
N ASP A 193 -20.09 -4.46 -7.41
CA ASP A 193 -18.63 -4.28 -7.20
C ASP A 193 -18.17 -4.80 -5.84
N ILE A 194 -18.97 -4.59 -4.78
CA ILE A 194 -18.68 -5.11 -3.43
C ILE A 194 -18.78 -6.64 -3.42
N VAL A 195 -19.85 -7.20 -3.98
CA VAL A 195 -20.05 -8.66 -4.06
C VAL A 195 -18.92 -9.32 -4.88
N GLU A 196 -18.51 -8.71 -6.00
CA GLU A 196 -17.39 -9.18 -6.80
C GLU A 196 -16.08 -9.19 -5.98
N THR A 197 -15.80 -8.12 -5.24
CA THR A 197 -14.64 -8.05 -4.36
C THR A 197 -14.67 -9.14 -3.28
N ILE A 198 -15.82 -9.32 -2.62
CA ILE A 198 -15.97 -10.38 -1.59
C ILE A 198 -15.80 -11.77 -2.20
N SER A 199 -16.26 -11.99 -3.44
CA SER A 199 -16.14 -13.30 -4.12
C SER A 199 -14.69 -13.72 -4.37
N LYS A 200 -13.75 -12.76 -4.42
CA LYS A 200 -12.31 -12.99 -4.60
C LYS A 200 -11.62 -13.56 -3.35
N ILE A 201 -12.25 -13.46 -2.18
CA ILE A 201 -11.71 -13.99 -0.92
C ILE A 201 -11.72 -15.54 -0.99
N PRO A 202 -10.55 -16.21 -0.92
CA PRO A 202 -10.48 -17.67 -1.07
C PRO A 202 -11.15 -18.41 0.08
N ASP A 203 -10.98 -17.92 1.33
CA ASP A 203 -11.53 -18.57 2.52
C ASP A 203 -13.06 -18.40 2.60
N PRO A 204 -13.84 -19.51 2.58
CA PRO A 204 -15.30 -19.44 2.58
C PRO A 204 -15.89 -18.89 3.89
N ILE A 205 -15.20 -19.07 5.01
CA ILE A 205 -15.67 -18.57 6.32
C ILE A 205 -15.56 -17.05 6.33
N THR A 206 -14.38 -16.51 6.00
CA THR A 206 -14.14 -15.08 5.89
C THR A 206 -15.11 -14.44 4.89
N ARG A 207 -15.30 -15.05 3.72
CA ARG A 207 -16.25 -14.59 2.72
C ARG A 207 -17.70 -14.51 3.26
N SER A 208 -18.13 -15.53 4.02
CA SER A 208 -19.47 -15.52 4.64
C SER A 208 -19.65 -14.42 5.67
N VAL A 209 -18.61 -14.09 6.43
CA VAL A 209 -18.63 -12.97 7.40
C VAL A 209 -18.84 -11.66 6.67
N TYR A 210 -18.07 -11.40 5.60
CA TYR A 210 -18.20 -10.17 4.81
C TYR A 210 -19.57 -10.04 4.13
N ILE A 211 -20.14 -11.13 3.60
CA ILE A 211 -21.50 -11.12 3.03
C ILE A 211 -22.52 -10.66 4.08
N LYS A 212 -22.43 -11.20 5.31
CA LYS A 212 -23.35 -10.81 6.41
C LYS A 212 -23.17 -9.36 6.87
N GLN A 213 -21.95 -8.83 6.80
CA GLN A 213 -21.69 -7.44 7.19
C GLN A 213 -22.11 -6.42 6.13
N SER A 214 -22.23 -6.87 4.86
CA SER A 214 -22.57 -6.02 3.72
C SER A 214 -24.05 -6.06 3.36
N SER A 215 -24.85 -6.88 4.05
CA SER A 215 -26.31 -7.02 3.90
C SER A 215 -27.05 -6.07 4.82
#